data_bbed044c868c443bb51107b437167a51
#
_entry.id   bbed044c868c443bb51107b437167a51
#
_cell.length_a   1.000
_cell.length_b   1.000
_cell.length_c   1.000
_cell.angle_alpha   90.00
_cell.angle_beta   90.00
_cell.angle_gamma   90.00
#
_symmetry.space_group_name_H-M   'P 1'
#
loop_
_entity.id
_entity.type
_entity.pdbx_description
1 polymer ?
#
loop_
_entity_poly.entity_id
_entity_poly.type
_entity_poly.pdbx_seq_one_letter_code
_entity_poly.pdbx_strand_id
1 'polypeptide(L)'
;MSPTTWFITGASSGLGHALAAHVLEQGHRVVATAPVVAPMAGLADSHPRECLVLQLDVTDGRRCVEAVREAEEWSGGIDVLVNNAGVDIVGAIEEQHESDYRAVFEVNFFGAVALTRAVLPAMRARRSGAVVNISSMDGLASLPGNGFHSASKFALEGFTEALWQEIEPLGLRALLILPGSFRTGIETRTRASGAPIGDYAVTAGAFRAIMNKATPDMFPGDPARAAAVIFEEALSPTPRHRVVLGSDAQRRIGVKLDQLRAEYEAGKDVALSTDFPGSGEYAVL
;
A
#
# COMPACT_ATOMS: atom_id res chain seq x y z
N MET A 1 6.55 -25.08 -9.98
CA MET A 1 6.28 -23.86 -10.78
C MET A 1 7.62 -23.21 -11.14
N SER A 2 7.74 -22.56 -12.28
CA SER A 2 8.94 -21.78 -12.58
C SER A 2 9.07 -20.61 -11.60
N PRO A 3 10.31 -20.20 -11.24
CA PRO A 3 10.50 -19.04 -10.37
C PRO A 3 9.86 -17.79 -10.95
N THR A 4 9.07 -17.06 -10.14
CA THR A 4 8.50 -15.76 -10.50
C THR A 4 9.44 -14.64 -10.03
N THR A 5 9.38 -13.49 -10.70
CA THR A 5 10.17 -12.30 -10.35
C THR A 5 9.27 -11.26 -9.66
N TRP A 6 9.68 -10.85 -8.47
CA TRP A 6 8.99 -9.88 -7.63
C TRP A 6 9.77 -8.57 -7.57
N PHE A 7 9.14 -7.46 -7.93
CA PHE A 7 9.70 -6.13 -7.75
C PHE A 7 9.06 -5.50 -6.50
N ILE A 8 9.85 -5.28 -5.44
CA ILE A 8 9.34 -4.86 -4.13
C ILE A 8 9.93 -3.51 -3.75
N THR A 9 9.08 -2.49 -3.55
CA THR A 9 9.51 -1.18 -3.08
C THR A 9 9.52 -1.09 -1.56
N GLY A 10 10.43 -0.26 -1.01
CA GLY A 10 10.57 -0.12 0.44
C GLY A 10 11.04 -1.40 1.13
N ALA A 11 11.85 -2.22 0.45
CA ALA A 11 12.35 -3.50 0.94
C ALA A 11 13.48 -3.39 1.99
N SER A 12 13.89 -2.18 2.35
CA SER A 12 14.94 -1.96 3.37
C SER A 12 14.49 -2.23 4.80
N SER A 13 13.17 -2.36 5.06
CA SER A 13 12.65 -2.58 6.41
C SER A 13 11.21 -3.09 6.41
N GLY A 14 10.74 -3.50 7.59
CA GLY A 14 9.34 -3.79 7.86
C GLY A 14 8.74 -4.86 6.97
N LEU A 15 7.51 -4.62 6.50
CA LEU A 15 6.74 -5.59 5.72
C LEU A 15 7.41 -5.90 4.36
N GLY A 16 7.96 -4.87 3.68
CA GLY A 16 8.65 -5.07 2.40
C GLY A 16 9.89 -5.94 2.54
N HIS A 17 10.68 -5.78 3.62
CA HIS A 17 11.84 -6.63 3.90
C HIS A 17 11.43 -8.08 4.22
N ALA A 18 10.42 -8.23 5.09
CA ALA A 18 9.91 -9.56 5.43
C ALA A 18 9.35 -10.30 4.21
N LEU A 19 8.65 -9.58 3.31
CA LEU A 19 8.15 -10.15 2.07
C LEU A 19 9.29 -10.53 1.12
N ALA A 20 10.30 -9.67 0.96
CA ALA A 20 11.46 -9.97 0.13
C ALA A 20 12.19 -11.24 0.60
N ALA A 21 12.44 -11.36 1.91
CA ALA A 21 13.04 -12.55 2.50
C ALA A 21 12.18 -13.80 2.25
N HIS A 22 10.88 -13.72 2.53
CA HIS A 22 9.97 -14.84 2.32
C HIS A 22 9.93 -15.31 0.86
N VAL A 23 9.83 -14.38 -0.09
CA VAL A 23 9.83 -14.70 -1.54
C VAL A 23 11.11 -15.43 -1.96
N LEU A 24 12.27 -14.98 -1.46
CA LEU A 24 13.57 -15.64 -1.72
C LEU A 24 13.64 -17.04 -1.11
N GLU A 25 13.16 -17.22 0.13
CA GLU A 25 13.07 -18.52 0.81
C GLU A 25 12.17 -19.53 0.06
N GLN A 26 11.14 -19.04 -0.65
CA GLN A 26 10.29 -19.85 -1.50
C GLN A 26 10.91 -20.18 -2.88
N GLY A 27 12.15 -19.76 -3.14
CA GLY A 27 12.89 -20.06 -4.38
C GLY A 27 12.50 -19.18 -5.56
N HIS A 28 11.93 -18.00 -5.31
CA HIS A 28 11.60 -17.01 -6.32
C HIS A 28 12.66 -15.90 -6.40
N ARG A 29 12.56 -15.01 -7.39
CA ARG A 29 13.50 -13.90 -7.59
C ARG A 29 12.91 -12.60 -7.03
N VAL A 30 13.79 -11.77 -6.45
CA VAL A 30 13.40 -10.46 -5.90
C VAL A 30 14.27 -9.36 -6.47
N VAL A 31 13.64 -8.30 -6.93
CA VAL A 31 14.24 -6.99 -7.11
C VAL A 31 13.84 -6.15 -5.90
N ALA A 32 14.76 -6.03 -4.94
CA ALA A 32 14.56 -5.30 -3.69
C ALA A 32 14.98 -3.83 -3.87
N THR A 33 14.06 -2.89 -3.63
CA THR A 33 14.36 -1.48 -3.85
C THR A 33 14.07 -0.61 -2.63
N ALA A 34 14.92 0.39 -2.41
CA ALA A 34 14.77 1.44 -1.39
C ALA A 34 15.68 2.63 -1.70
N PRO A 35 15.45 3.83 -1.11
CA PRO A 35 16.37 4.96 -1.23
C PRO A 35 17.77 4.66 -0.66
N VAL A 36 17.85 3.81 0.38
CA VAL A 36 19.09 3.37 1.00
C VAL A 36 19.20 1.85 0.88
N VAL A 37 20.26 1.37 0.20
CA VAL A 37 20.39 -0.04 -0.15
C VAL A 37 21.08 -0.90 0.94
N ALA A 38 21.90 -0.29 1.80
CA ALA A 38 22.69 -1.01 2.80
C ALA A 38 21.89 -2.00 3.67
N PRO A 39 20.66 -1.69 4.13
CA PRO A 39 19.87 -2.64 4.93
C PRO A 39 19.43 -3.90 4.16
N MET A 40 19.52 -3.89 2.82
CA MET A 40 19.13 -5.02 1.97
C MET A 40 20.31 -5.91 1.56
N ALA A 41 21.56 -5.55 1.94
CA ALA A 41 22.78 -6.29 1.57
C ALA A 41 22.69 -7.78 1.96
N GLY A 42 22.18 -8.07 3.17
CA GLY A 42 22.02 -9.45 3.64
C GLY A 42 21.09 -10.32 2.78
N LEU A 43 20.10 -9.73 2.12
CA LEU A 43 19.24 -10.45 1.16
C LEU A 43 20.04 -10.88 -0.07
N ALA A 44 20.85 -9.96 -0.64
CA ALA A 44 21.68 -10.24 -1.80
C ALA A 44 22.84 -11.19 -1.47
N ASP A 45 23.48 -11.03 -0.31
CA ASP A 45 24.57 -11.90 0.13
C ASP A 45 24.11 -13.35 0.30
N SER A 46 22.90 -13.55 0.84
CA SER A 46 22.32 -14.88 1.04
C SER A 46 21.75 -15.50 -0.25
N HIS A 47 21.34 -14.68 -1.23
CA HIS A 47 20.70 -15.11 -2.47
C HIS A 47 21.28 -14.37 -3.70
N PRO A 48 22.59 -14.55 -3.99
CA PRO A 48 23.31 -13.70 -4.95
C PRO A 48 22.88 -13.82 -6.41
N ARG A 49 22.11 -14.87 -6.75
CA ARG A 49 21.56 -15.07 -8.11
C ARG A 49 20.08 -14.75 -8.20
N GLU A 50 19.39 -14.78 -7.08
CA GLU A 50 17.93 -14.62 -6.97
C GLU A 50 17.52 -13.24 -6.48
N CYS A 51 18.46 -12.43 -5.93
CA CYS A 51 18.19 -11.09 -5.40
C CYS A 51 19.00 -10.02 -6.13
N LEU A 52 18.30 -9.08 -6.74
CA LEU A 52 18.87 -7.83 -7.27
C LEU A 52 18.49 -6.68 -6.35
N VAL A 53 19.47 -5.94 -5.85
CA VAL A 53 19.26 -4.75 -5.02
C VAL A 53 19.46 -3.48 -5.86
N LEU A 54 18.44 -2.63 -5.93
CA LEU A 54 18.48 -1.35 -6.65
C LEU A 54 18.19 -0.18 -5.73
N GLN A 55 18.95 0.90 -5.90
CA GLN A 55 18.60 2.16 -5.26
C GLN A 55 17.44 2.82 -6.01
N LEU A 56 16.36 3.10 -5.29
CA LEU A 56 15.15 3.72 -5.83
C LEU A 56 14.46 4.59 -4.78
N ASP A 57 14.38 5.88 -5.06
CA ASP A 57 13.38 6.76 -4.49
C ASP A 57 12.17 6.77 -5.43
N VAL A 58 11.02 6.32 -4.94
CA VAL A 58 9.79 6.19 -5.76
C VAL A 58 9.20 7.55 -6.18
N THR A 59 9.69 8.65 -5.61
CA THR A 59 9.30 10.02 -6.01
C THR A 59 10.01 10.48 -7.29
N ASP A 60 11.08 9.82 -7.70
CA ASP A 60 11.73 10.04 -9.00
C ASP A 60 11.09 9.13 -10.07
N GLY A 61 10.10 9.68 -10.76
CA GLY A 61 9.38 8.93 -11.81
C GLY A 61 10.27 8.45 -12.96
N ARG A 62 11.35 9.18 -13.30
CA ARG A 62 12.31 8.71 -14.31
C ARG A 62 13.09 7.49 -13.78
N ARG A 63 13.56 7.57 -12.54
CA ARG A 63 14.28 6.46 -11.90
C ARG A 63 13.37 5.23 -11.74
N CYS A 64 12.08 5.41 -11.51
CA CYS A 64 11.10 4.30 -11.49
C CYS A 64 11.10 3.53 -12.82
N VAL A 65 11.04 4.22 -13.96
CA VAL A 65 11.07 3.60 -15.29
C VAL A 65 12.40 2.89 -15.55
N GLU A 66 13.53 3.52 -15.19
CA GLU A 66 14.87 2.92 -15.32
C GLU A 66 15.01 1.65 -14.48
N ALA A 67 14.54 1.67 -13.23
CA ALA A 67 14.60 0.52 -12.32
C ALA A 67 13.75 -0.67 -12.82
N VAL A 68 12.58 -0.40 -13.38
CA VAL A 68 11.76 -1.44 -14.02
C VAL A 68 12.50 -2.06 -15.20
N ARG A 69 13.11 -1.25 -16.08
CA ARG A 69 13.89 -1.75 -17.21
C ARG A 69 15.08 -2.60 -16.75
N GLU A 70 15.87 -2.14 -15.76
CA GLU A 70 16.98 -2.90 -15.19
C GLU A 70 16.51 -4.26 -14.62
N ALA A 71 15.37 -4.26 -13.94
CA ALA A 71 14.76 -5.47 -13.41
C ALA A 71 14.32 -6.46 -14.50
N GLU A 72 13.71 -5.96 -15.58
CA GLU A 72 13.30 -6.78 -16.72
C GLU A 72 14.50 -7.33 -17.51
N GLU A 73 15.56 -6.54 -17.68
CA GLU A 73 16.82 -6.99 -18.30
C GLU A 73 17.48 -8.10 -17.48
N TRP A 74 17.49 -7.97 -16.14
CA TRP A 74 18.08 -8.97 -15.25
C TRP A 74 17.27 -10.28 -15.20
N SER A 75 15.94 -10.20 -15.14
CA SER A 75 15.08 -11.36 -14.84
C SER A 75 14.34 -11.94 -16.04
N GLY A 76 14.25 -11.19 -17.14
CA GLY A 76 13.40 -11.52 -18.30
C GLY A 76 11.95 -11.06 -18.16
N GLY A 77 11.59 -10.41 -17.06
CA GLY A 77 10.27 -9.82 -16.83
C GLY A 77 9.85 -9.82 -15.35
N ILE A 78 8.98 -8.89 -14.98
CA ILE A 78 8.45 -8.74 -13.64
C ILE A 78 7.07 -9.40 -13.57
N ASP A 79 6.91 -10.45 -12.74
CA ASP A 79 5.62 -11.15 -12.58
C ASP A 79 4.74 -10.50 -11.52
N VAL A 80 5.36 -9.97 -10.45
CA VAL A 80 4.64 -9.31 -9.37
C VAL A 80 5.32 -7.99 -9.02
N LEU A 81 4.57 -6.88 -9.15
CA LEU A 81 4.96 -5.59 -8.60
C LEU A 81 4.34 -5.42 -7.21
N VAL A 82 5.15 -5.11 -6.21
CA VAL A 82 4.68 -4.77 -4.85
C VAL A 82 5.02 -3.32 -4.53
N ASN A 83 4.02 -2.45 -4.61
CA ASN A 83 4.10 -1.08 -4.16
C ASN A 83 3.93 -1.03 -2.64
N ASN A 84 5.05 -1.21 -1.93
CA ASN A 84 5.09 -1.23 -0.46
C ASN A 84 5.73 0.03 0.14
N ALA A 85 6.52 0.78 -0.61
CA ALA A 85 7.10 2.03 -0.12
C ALA A 85 6.02 2.96 0.45
N GLY A 86 6.25 3.48 1.64
CA GLY A 86 5.30 4.35 2.32
C GLY A 86 5.93 5.09 3.49
N VAL A 87 5.39 6.28 3.73
CA VAL A 87 5.75 7.16 4.84
C VAL A 87 4.49 7.60 5.58
N ASP A 88 4.66 7.95 6.84
CA ASP A 88 3.58 8.40 7.72
C ASP A 88 3.97 9.66 8.49
N ILE A 89 3.00 10.57 8.65
CA ILE A 89 3.11 11.79 9.44
C ILE A 89 1.89 11.94 10.34
N VAL A 90 2.10 12.43 11.55
CA VAL A 90 1.04 12.66 12.55
C VAL A 90 0.90 14.12 12.92
N GLY A 91 -0.34 14.57 12.97
CA GLY A 91 -0.76 15.92 13.37
C GLY A 91 -2.20 16.18 12.99
N ALA A 92 -2.86 17.14 13.61
CA ALA A 92 -4.15 17.61 13.13
C ALA A 92 -4.00 18.17 11.70
N ILE A 93 -5.04 18.13 10.89
CA ILE A 93 -4.99 18.58 9.48
C ILE A 93 -4.47 20.01 9.39
N GLU A 94 -4.90 20.89 10.31
CA GLU A 94 -4.50 22.29 10.36
C GLU A 94 -3.04 22.51 10.81
N GLU A 95 -2.47 21.55 11.57
CA GLU A 95 -1.11 21.63 12.07
C GLU A 95 -0.05 21.29 11.02
N GLN A 96 -0.38 20.41 10.08
CA GLN A 96 0.60 19.78 9.19
C GLN A 96 1.12 20.74 8.12
N HIS A 97 2.44 20.75 7.91
CA HIS A 97 3.07 21.55 6.86
C HIS A 97 2.76 21.00 5.47
N GLU A 98 2.55 21.93 4.51
CA GLU A 98 2.24 21.57 3.12
C GLU A 98 3.31 20.67 2.48
N SER A 99 4.58 20.96 2.71
CA SER A 99 5.68 20.13 2.21
C SER A 99 5.62 18.68 2.69
N ASP A 100 5.18 18.46 3.95
CA ASP A 100 5.15 17.14 4.55
C ASP A 100 4.00 16.30 3.97
N TYR A 101 2.77 16.84 3.92
CA TYR A 101 1.66 16.07 3.37
C TYR A 101 1.78 15.85 1.84
N ARG A 102 2.39 16.79 1.10
CA ARG A 102 2.72 16.56 -0.31
C ARG A 102 3.71 15.39 -0.47
N ALA A 103 4.76 15.36 0.34
CA ALA A 103 5.72 14.26 0.34
C ALA A 103 5.07 12.90 0.65
N VAL A 104 4.07 12.87 1.55
CA VAL A 104 3.28 11.64 1.81
C VAL A 104 2.58 11.16 0.54
N PHE A 105 1.94 12.05 -0.22
CA PHE A 105 1.28 11.68 -1.47
C PHE A 105 2.28 11.26 -2.56
N GLU A 106 3.41 11.94 -2.67
CA GLU A 106 4.46 11.57 -3.64
C GLU A 106 4.95 10.14 -3.41
N VAL A 107 5.19 9.75 -2.17
CA VAL A 107 5.66 8.40 -1.85
C VAL A 107 4.52 7.37 -1.91
N ASN A 108 3.41 7.62 -1.17
CA ASN A 108 2.38 6.60 -0.92
C ASN A 108 1.46 6.36 -2.12
N PHE A 109 1.32 7.35 -2.99
CA PHE A 109 0.39 7.31 -4.13
C PHE A 109 1.09 7.48 -5.47
N PHE A 110 1.74 8.60 -5.73
CA PHE A 110 2.31 8.87 -7.06
C PHE A 110 3.47 7.92 -7.41
N GLY A 111 4.29 7.50 -6.43
CA GLY A 111 5.30 6.47 -6.63
C GLY A 111 4.70 5.12 -7.07
N ALA A 112 3.60 4.70 -6.42
CA ALA A 112 2.88 3.49 -6.82
C ALA A 112 2.27 3.60 -8.22
N VAL A 113 1.71 4.77 -8.56
CA VAL A 113 1.19 5.05 -9.91
C VAL A 113 2.30 4.98 -10.96
N ALA A 114 3.46 5.60 -10.70
CA ALA A 114 4.59 5.61 -11.63
C ALA A 114 5.09 4.20 -11.94
N LEU A 115 5.31 3.37 -10.92
CA LEU A 115 5.78 1.99 -11.08
C LEU A 115 4.72 1.09 -11.74
N THR A 116 3.45 1.22 -11.33
CA THR A 116 2.35 0.49 -11.98
C THR A 116 2.31 0.77 -13.47
N ARG A 117 2.37 2.04 -13.87
CA ARG A 117 2.41 2.43 -15.28
C ARG A 117 3.64 1.92 -16.02
N ALA A 118 4.78 1.81 -15.34
CA ALA A 118 6.01 1.31 -15.93
C ALA A 118 5.98 -0.20 -16.23
N VAL A 119 5.39 -1.03 -15.35
CA VAL A 119 5.34 -2.49 -15.54
C VAL A 119 4.19 -2.96 -16.44
N LEU A 120 3.07 -2.23 -16.49
CA LEU A 120 1.87 -2.64 -17.22
C LEU A 120 2.09 -2.96 -18.69
N PRO A 121 2.88 -2.22 -19.50
CA PRO A 121 3.08 -2.53 -20.91
C PRO A 121 3.61 -3.96 -21.14
N ALA A 122 4.62 -4.37 -20.39
CA ALA A 122 5.21 -5.70 -20.51
C ALA A 122 4.28 -6.79 -19.95
N MET A 123 3.64 -6.57 -18.80
CA MET A 123 2.64 -7.48 -18.24
C MET A 123 1.47 -7.70 -19.21
N ARG A 124 0.93 -6.62 -19.79
CA ARG A 124 -0.15 -6.66 -20.77
C ARG A 124 0.24 -7.46 -22.02
N ALA A 125 1.44 -7.26 -22.53
CA ALA A 125 1.94 -7.99 -23.71
C ALA A 125 2.02 -9.49 -23.44
N ARG A 126 2.39 -9.90 -22.22
CA ARG A 126 2.47 -11.30 -21.79
C ARG A 126 1.13 -11.89 -21.35
N ARG A 127 0.10 -11.04 -21.17
CA ARG A 127 -1.19 -11.45 -20.56
C ARG A 127 -1.02 -12.10 -19.18
N SER A 128 -0.02 -11.68 -18.42
CA SER A 128 0.31 -12.25 -17.12
C SER A 128 1.02 -11.23 -16.25
N GLY A 129 0.63 -11.13 -14.98
CA GLY A 129 1.24 -10.26 -13.99
C GLY A 129 0.27 -9.88 -12.89
N ALA A 130 0.83 -9.46 -11.76
CA ALA A 130 0.06 -8.97 -10.61
C ALA A 130 0.65 -7.67 -10.07
N VAL A 131 -0.22 -6.72 -9.72
CA VAL A 131 0.12 -5.50 -9.00
C VAL A 131 -0.45 -5.60 -7.59
N VAL A 132 0.42 -5.57 -6.59
CA VAL A 132 0.07 -5.61 -5.16
C VAL A 132 0.34 -4.24 -4.57
N ASN A 133 -0.71 -3.55 -4.16
CA ASN A 133 -0.61 -2.25 -3.51
C ASN A 133 -0.78 -2.40 -1.99
N ILE A 134 0.24 -2.02 -1.23
CA ILE A 134 0.16 -2.02 0.24
C ILE A 134 -0.56 -0.74 0.68
N SER A 135 -1.84 -0.90 0.95
CA SER A 135 -2.71 0.13 1.51
C SER A 135 -2.53 0.22 3.03
N SER A 136 -3.59 0.35 3.77
CA SER A 136 -3.67 0.37 5.23
C SER A 136 -5.11 0.16 5.66
N MET A 137 -5.34 -0.21 6.91
CA MET A 137 -6.67 -0.02 7.52
C MET A 137 -7.12 1.45 7.44
N ASP A 138 -6.16 2.39 7.39
CA ASP A 138 -6.39 3.82 7.22
C ASP A 138 -6.89 4.19 5.82
N GLY A 139 -6.76 3.32 4.83
CA GLY A 139 -7.34 3.47 3.49
C GLY A 139 -8.86 3.29 3.43
N LEU A 140 -9.47 2.76 4.49
CA LEU A 140 -10.93 2.63 4.63
C LEU A 140 -11.49 3.28 5.90
N ALA A 141 -10.68 3.37 6.97
CA ALA A 141 -11.12 3.85 8.28
C ALA A 141 -10.09 4.81 8.89
N SER A 142 -10.24 6.11 8.61
CA SER A 142 -9.34 7.16 9.07
C SER A 142 -9.41 7.40 10.58
N LEU A 143 -8.33 7.98 11.15
CA LEU A 143 -8.25 8.42 12.54
C LEU A 143 -7.88 9.91 12.64
N PRO A 144 -8.29 10.60 13.72
CA PRO A 144 -7.78 11.93 14.04
C PRO A 144 -6.25 11.90 14.14
N GLY A 145 -5.60 12.92 13.58
CA GLY A 145 -4.14 13.02 13.58
C GLY A 145 -3.43 12.26 12.46
N ASN A 146 -4.16 11.46 11.66
CA ASN A 146 -3.61 10.69 10.56
C ASN A 146 -4.29 11.02 9.19
N GLY A 147 -4.83 12.23 9.06
CA GLY A 147 -5.70 12.61 7.95
C GLY A 147 -5.04 12.50 6.57
N PHE A 148 -3.83 13.05 6.39
CA PHE A 148 -3.16 13.02 5.08
C PHE A 148 -2.57 11.66 4.73
N HIS A 149 -2.09 10.88 5.71
CA HIS A 149 -1.74 9.48 5.47
C HIS A 149 -2.98 8.70 5.01
N SER A 150 -4.08 8.78 5.75
CA SER A 150 -5.34 8.15 5.36
C SER A 150 -5.77 8.57 3.96
N ALA A 151 -5.78 9.88 3.64
CA ALA A 151 -6.15 10.37 2.32
C ALA A 151 -5.29 9.78 1.20
N SER A 152 -3.98 9.63 1.41
CA SER A 152 -3.09 8.98 0.44
C SER A 152 -3.42 7.51 0.21
N LYS A 153 -3.84 6.81 1.28
CA LYS A 153 -4.25 5.40 1.19
C LYS A 153 -5.65 5.23 0.60
N PHE A 154 -6.59 6.14 0.88
CA PHE A 154 -7.88 6.21 0.17
C PHE A 154 -7.69 6.47 -1.33
N ALA A 155 -6.75 7.34 -1.72
CA ALA A 155 -6.41 7.54 -3.12
C ALA A 155 -5.89 6.25 -3.78
N LEU A 156 -5.05 5.48 -3.07
CA LEU A 156 -4.53 4.20 -3.54
C LEU A 156 -5.64 3.14 -3.66
N GLU A 157 -6.62 3.12 -2.73
CA GLU A 157 -7.81 2.26 -2.79
C GLU A 157 -8.60 2.52 -4.08
N GLY A 158 -9.01 3.77 -4.32
CA GLY A 158 -9.79 4.13 -5.51
C GLY A 158 -9.03 3.90 -6.82
N PHE A 159 -7.72 4.22 -6.85
CA PHE A 159 -6.86 3.93 -8.00
C PHE A 159 -6.80 2.43 -8.31
N THR A 160 -6.62 1.60 -7.29
CA THR A 160 -6.49 0.15 -7.49
C THR A 160 -7.84 -0.48 -7.86
N GLU A 161 -8.95 0.05 -7.34
CA GLU A 161 -10.30 -0.39 -7.69
C GLU A 161 -10.63 -0.16 -9.17
N ALA A 162 -10.22 0.97 -9.73
CA ALA A 162 -10.32 1.19 -11.16
C ALA A 162 -9.37 0.26 -11.95
N LEU A 163 -8.12 0.13 -11.45
CA LEU A 163 -7.09 -0.64 -12.12
C LEU A 163 -7.49 -2.11 -12.33
N TRP A 164 -8.01 -2.82 -11.31
CA TRP A 164 -8.36 -4.24 -11.50
C TRP A 164 -9.46 -4.41 -12.54
N GLN A 165 -10.46 -3.51 -12.60
CA GLN A 165 -11.51 -3.55 -13.62
C GLN A 165 -10.95 -3.38 -15.04
N GLU A 166 -9.90 -2.55 -15.20
CA GLU A 166 -9.25 -2.32 -16.50
C GLU A 166 -8.37 -3.50 -16.93
N ILE A 167 -7.67 -4.17 -16.00
CA ILE A 167 -6.62 -5.13 -16.34
C ILE A 167 -7.02 -6.59 -16.25
N GLU A 168 -8.06 -6.94 -15.47
CA GLU A 168 -8.53 -8.32 -15.35
C GLU A 168 -8.98 -8.93 -16.69
N PRO A 169 -9.68 -8.21 -17.58
CA PRO A 169 -10.00 -8.73 -18.91
C PRO A 169 -8.76 -9.01 -19.76
N LEU A 170 -7.61 -8.49 -19.37
CA LEU A 170 -6.32 -8.71 -20.03
C LEU A 170 -5.53 -9.88 -19.43
N GLY A 171 -6.08 -10.57 -18.42
CA GLY A 171 -5.41 -11.66 -17.70
C GLY A 171 -4.42 -11.21 -16.64
N LEU A 172 -4.44 -9.92 -16.26
CA LEU A 172 -3.63 -9.37 -15.18
C LEU A 172 -4.46 -9.24 -13.90
N ARG A 173 -3.79 -8.97 -12.78
CA ARG A 173 -4.45 -8.85 -11.47
C ARG A 173 -3.96 -7.62 -10.72
N ALA A 174 -4.84 -7.01 -9.95
CA ALA A 174 -4.46 -5.99 -8.99
C ALA A 174 -5.15 -6.28 -7.65
N LEU A 175 -4.42 -6.15 -6.55
CA LEU A 175 -4.94 -6.40 -5.20
C LEU A 175 -4.41 -5.38 -4.21
N LEU A 176 -5.21 -5.13 -3.19
CA LEU A 176 -4.92 -4.26 -2.07
C LEU A 176 -4.67 -5.09 -0.82
N ILE A 177 -3.58 -4.81 -0.14
CA ILE A 177 -3.29 -5.34 1.19
C ILE A 177 -3.57 -4.23 2.19
N LEU A 178 -4.42 -4.49 3.17
CA LEU A 178 -4.84 -3.53 4.19
C LEU A 178 -4.32 -3.95 5.57
N PRO A 179 -3.03 -3.70 5.86
CA PRO A 179 -2.49 -4.04 7.16
C PRO A 179 -3.02 -3.12 8.27
N GLY A 180 -3.19 -3.69 9.45
CA GLY A 180 -3.28 -2.98 10.70
C GLY A 180 -1.91 -2.59 11.25
N SER A 181 -1.77 -2.67 12.56
CA SER A 181 -0.53 -2.32 13.26
C SER A 181 0.42 -3.52 13.31
N PHE A 182 1.52 -3.44 12.57
CA PHE A 182 2.53 -4.49 12.48
C PHE A 182 3.86 -4.04 13.08
N ARG A 183 4.63 -4.97 13.66
CA ARG A 183 5.99 -4.73 14.21
C ARG A 183 7.01 -4.50 13.10
N THR A 184 6.93 -3.36 12.46
CA THR A 184 7.75 -3.00 11.28
C THR A 184 8.78 -1.93 11.58
N GLY A 185 8.84 -1.42 12.81
CA GLY A 185 9.62 -0.24 13.17
C GLY A 185 8.99 1.07 12.67
N ILE A 186 7.69 1.06 12.34
CA ILE A 186 6.99 2.26 11.87
C ILE A 186 6.97 3.35 12.97
N GLU A 187 6.91 2.94 14.24
CA GLU A 187 6.95 3.81 15.41
C GLU A 187 8.20 4.71 15.46
N THR A 188 9.32 4.24 14.90
CA THR A 188 10.56 5.03 14.84
C THR A 188 10.65 5.91 13.60
N ARG A 189 9.78 5.72 12.61
CA ARG A 189 9.79 6.41 11.32
C ARG A 189 8.63 7.38 11.13
N THR A 190 7.54 7.22 11.89
CA THR A 190 6.44 8.17 11.90
C THR A 190 6.92 9.51 12.47
N ARG A 191 6.68 10.59 11.76
CA ARG A 191 7.12 11.94 12.14
C ARG A 191 5.92 12.79 12.53
N ALA A 192 6.08 13.60 13.58
CA ALA A 192 5.15 14.67 13.85
C ALA A 192 5.37 15.81 12.84
N SER A 193 4.29 16.33 12.27
CA SER A 193 4.31 17.49 11.38
C SER A 193 3.58 18.65 12.04
N GLY A 194 4.19 19.82 12.00
CA GLY A 194 3.68 21.05 12.56
C GLY A 194 3.69 21.16 14.09
N ALA A 195 3.44 22.37 14.59
CA ALA A 195 3.34 22.66 16.00
C ALA A 195 1.95 22.24 16.55
N PRO A 196 1.86 21.62 17.73
CA PRO A 196 0.58 21.25 18.33
C PRO A 196 -0.31 22.46 18.63
N ILE A 197 -1.57 22.40 18.22
CA ILE A 197 -2.62 23.36 18.59
C ILE A 197 -3.42 22.78 19.75
N GLY A 198 -3.56 23.57 20.83
CA GLY A 198 -4.17 23.11 22.09
C GLY A 198 -5.60 22.56 21.94
N ASP A 199 -6.38 23.12 21.01
CA ASP A 199 -7.76 22.71 20.76
C ASP A 199 -7.89 21.28 20.23
N TYR A 200 -6.83 20.73 19.62
CA TYR A 200 -6.76 19.35 19.12
C TYR A 200 -6.13 18.36 20.12
N ALA A 201 -5.83 18.80 21.37
CA ALA A 201 -5.12 17.99 22.35
C ALA A 201 -5.78 16.63 22.65
N VAL A 202 -7.12 16.60 22.71
CA VAL A 202 -7.91 15.39 23.03
C VAL A 202 -8.23 14.53 21.82
N THR A 203 -7.91 14.96 20.61
CA THR A 203 -8.13 14.24 19.34
C THR A 203 -6.80 13.89 18.69
N ALA A 204 -6.32 14.69 17.76
CA ALA A 204 -5.04 14.47 17.05
C ALA A 204 -3.85 14.47 18.01
N GLY A 205 -3.87 15.31 19.07
CA GLY A 205 -2.86 15.35 20.11
C GLY A 205 -2.78 14.05 20.91
N ALA A 206 -3.91 13.41 21.21
CA ALA A 206 -3.93 12.12 21.89
C ALA A 206 -3.29 11.02 21.00
N PHE A 207 -3.60 10.99 19.71
CA PHE A 207 -2.98 10.05 18.77
C PHE A 207 -1.46 10.28 18.64
N ARG A 208 -1.03 11.53 18.50
CA ARG A 208 0.39 11.92 18.51
C ARG A 208 1.10 11.45 19.79
N ALA A 209 0.46 11.62 20.96
CA ALA A 209 1.03 11.18 22.24
C ALA A 209 1.18 9.65 22.32
N ILE A 210 0.26 8.89 21.73
CA ILE A 210 0.36 7.42 21.63
C ILE A 210 1.54 7.06 20.73
N MET A 211 1.64 7.64 19.55
CA MET A 211 2.71 7.33 18.59
C MET A 211 4.09 7.70 19.14
N ASN A 212 4.23 8.81 19.85
CA ASN A 212 5.50 9.21 20.51
C ASN A 212 5.98 8.25 21.61
N LYS A 213 5.08 7.45 22.18
CA LYS A 213 5.36 6.46 23.23
C LYS A 213 5.24 5.02 22.73
N ALA A 214 5.00 4.85 21.43
CA ALA A 214 4.77 3.53 20.86
C ALA A 214 6.03 2.66 20.97
N THR A 215 5.81 1.42 21.40
CA THR A 215 6.82 0.38 21.49
C THR A 215 6.39 -0.81 20.62
N PRO A 216 7.32 -1.65 20.11
CA PRO A 216 6.98 -2.75 19.20
C PRO A 216 5.90 -3.70 19.73
N ASP A 217 5.83 -3.93 21.04
CA ASP A 217 4.86 -4.81 21.71
C ASP A 217 3.41 -4.28 21.65
N MET A 218 3.22 -2.98 21.41
CA MET A 218 1.90 -2.38 21.22
C MET A 218 1.28 -2.77 19.86
N PHE A 219 2.09 -3.29 18.92
CA PHE A 219 1.65 -3.69 17.60
C PHE A 219 1.47 -5.22 17.54
N PRO A 220 0.23 -5.74 17.33
CA PRO A 220 -0.03 -7.18 17.36
C PRO A 220 0.46 -7.92 16.13
N GLY A 221 0.61 -7.24 15.00
CA GLY A 221 0.89 -7.86 13.69
C GLY A 221 2.33 -8.37 13.57
N ASP A 222 2.47 -9.58 13.03
CA ASP A 222 3.73 -10.22 12.69
C ASP A 222 4.05 -10.05 11.20
N PRO A 223 5.12 -9.31 10.84
CA PRO A 223 5.46 -9.07 9.43
C PRO A 223 5.77 -10.35 8.65
N ALA A 224 6.33 -11.39 9.27
CA ALA A 224 6.66 -12.64 8.60
C ALA A 224 5.39 -13.42 8.22
N ARG A 225 4.39 -13.46 9.12
CA ARG A 225 3.09 -14.05 8.82
C ARG A 225 2.33 -13.27 7.74
N ALA A 226 2.41 -11.93 7.79
CA ALA A 226 1.81 -11.11 6.74
C ALA A 226 2.48 -11.34 5.39
N ALA A 227 3.80 -11.47 5.34
CA ALA A 227 4.56 -11.77 4.12
C ALA A 227 4.08 -13.08 3.47
N ALA A 228 3.89 -14.15 4.25
CA ALA A 228 3.38 -15.41 3.74
C ALA A 228 1.98 -15.28 3.12
N VAL A 229 1.06 -14.55 3.79
CA VAL A 229 -0.29 -14.31 3.25
C VAL A 229 -0.24 -13.47 1.96
N ILE A 230 0.58 -12.42 1.92
CA ILE A 230 0.74 -11.58 0.72
C ILE A 230 1.28 -12.42 -0.45
N PHE A 231 2.26 -13.27 -0.18
CA PHE A 231 2.83 -14.18 -1.17
C PHE A 231 1.77 -15.14 -1.75
N GLU A 232 0.99 -15.79 -0.89
CA GLU A 232 -0.07 -16.72 -1.30
C GLU A 232 -1.15 -16.00 -2.13
N GLU A 233 -1.64 -14.84 -1.67
CA GLU A 233 -2.68 -14.09 -2.37
C GLU A 233 -2.20 -13.56 -3.73
N ALA A 234 -0.96 -13.07 -3.82
CA ALA A 234 -0.42 -12.58 -5.09
C ALA A 234 -0.27 -13.69 -6.15
N LEU A 235 -0.04 -14.93 -5.73
CA LEU A 235 0.08 -16.09 -6.62
C LEU A 235 -1.22 -16.89 -6.77
N SER A 236 -2.26 -16.57 -6.02
CA SER A 236 -3.56 -17.26 -6.09
C SER A 236 -4.17 -17.13 -7.49
N PRO A 237 -4.74 -18.20 -8.05
CA PRO A 237 -5.50 -18.12 -9.29
C PRO A 237 -6.80 -17.30 -9.15
N THR A 238 -7.31 -17.16 -7.92
CA THR A 238 -8.53 -16.41 -7.56
C THR A 238 -8.24 -15.51 -6.38
N PRO A 239 -7.38 -14.47 -6.54
CA PRO A 239 -7.01 -13.61 -5.43
C PRO A 239 -8.19 -12.75 -4.98
N ARG A 240 -8.18 -12.37 -3.71
CA ARG A 240 -9.09 -11.35 -3.21
C ARG A 240 -8.61 -9.98 -3.68
N HIS A 241 -9.53 -9.10 -4.07
CA HIS A 241 -9.17 -7.72 -4.41
C HIS A 241 -8.66 -6.95 -3.18
N ARG A 242 -9.21 -7.22 -2.00
CA ARG A 242 -8.80 -6.63 -0.71
C ARG A 242 -8.50 -7.71 0.30
N VAL A 243 -7.33 -7.64 0.91
CA VAL A 243 -6.87 -8.55 1.95
C VAL A 243 -6.57 -7.76 3.21
N VAL A 244 -7.44 -7.87 4.21
CA VAL A 244 -7.26 -7.22 5.50
C VAL A 244 -6.34 -8.08 6.37
N LEU A 245 -5.28 -7.48 6.92
CA LEU A 245 -4.31 -8.15 7.76
C LEU A 245 -4.26 -7.52 9.16
N GLY A 246 -4.42 -8.36 10.17
CA GLY A 246 -4.42 -7.96 11.58
C GLY A 246 -5.81 -7.85 12.17
N SER A 247 -5.94 -8.22 13.46
CA SER A 247 -7.21 -8.23 14.19
C SER A 247 -7.74 -6.82 14.48
N ASP A 248 -6.84 -5.86 14.62
CA ASP A 248 -7.15 -4.45 14.80
C ASP A 248 -7.73 -3.84 13.51
N ALA A 249 -7.12 -4.15 12.36
CA ALA A 249 -7.63 -3.74 11.06
C ALA A 249 -9.01 -4.35 10.79
N GLN A 250 -9.17 -5.66 11.01
CA GLN A 250 -10.44 -6.35 10.82
C GLN A 250 -11.56 -5.71 11.64
N ARG A 251 -11.31 -5.41 12.91
CA ARG A 251 -12.29 -4.78 13.80
C ARG A 251 -12.61 -3.36 13.36
N ARG A 252 -11.59 -2.52 13.09
CA ARG A 252 -11.76 -1.10 12.78
C ARG A 252 -12.44 -0.88 11.43
N ILE A 253 -12.04 -1.64 10.42
CA ILE A 253 -12.68 -1.61 9.10
C ILE A 253 -14.12 -2.12 9.20
N GLY A 254 -14.39 -3.18 9.95
CA GLY A 254 -15.75 -3.69 10.16
C GLY A 254 -16.69 -2.62 10.73
N VAL A 255 -16.29 -1.96 11.82
CA VAL A 255 -17.08 -0.85 12.39
C VAL A 255 -17.34 0.27 11.38
N LYS A 256 -16.33 0.62 10.56
CA LYS A 256 -16.48 1.66 9.53
C LYS A 256 -17.43 1.26 8.42
N LEU A 257 -17.39 0.01 7.97
CA LEU A 257 -18.30 -0.51 6.95
C LEU A 257 -19.74 -0.52 7.44
N ASP A 258 -20.00 -0.91 8.69
CA ASP A 258 -21.33 -0.86 9.29
C ASP A 258 -21.85 0.58 9.39
N GLN A 259 -21.00 1.54 9.78
CA GLN A 259 -21.33 2.95 9.81
C GLN A 259 -21.69 3.47 8.41
N LEU A 260 -20.84 3.21 7.41
CA LEU A 260 -21.09 3.67 6.02
C LEU A 260 -22.36 3.08 5.46
N ARG A 261 -22.67 1.82 5.75
CA ARG A 261 -23.91 1.17 5.33
C ARG A 261 -25.12 1.85 5.96
N ALA A 262 -25.08 2.14 7.25
CA ALA A 262 -26.16 2.82 7.96
C ALA A 262 -26.39 4.24 7.38
N GLU A 263 -25.31 5.01 7.13
CA GLU A 263 -25.38 6.34 6.52
C GLU A 263 -25.97 6.28 5.09
N TYR A 264 -25.54 5.30 4.29
CA TYR A 264 -26.05 5.08 2.93
C TYR A 264 -27.55 4.76 2.93
N GLU A 265 -28.01 3.84 3.76
CA GLU A 265 -29.43 3.47 3.87
C GLU A 265 -30.28 4.64 4.37
N ALA A 266 -29.79 5.40 5.36
CA ALA A 266 -30.48 6.58 5.87
C ALA A 266 -30.60 7.70 4.82
N GLY A 267 -29.65 7.80 3.88
CA GLY A 267 -29.65 8.81 2.83
C GLY A 267 -30.50 8.48 1.59
N LYS A 268 -31.09 7.28 1.51
CA LYS A 268 -31.73 6.77 0.29
C LYS A 268 -32.79 7.70 -0.29
N ASP A 269 -33.76 8.19 0.52
CA ASP A 269 -34.84 9.05 0.04
C ASP A 269 -34.29 10.40 -0.45
N VAL A 270 -33.27 10.94 0.20
CA VAL A 270 -32.60 12.16 -0.23
C VAL A 270 -31.92 11.95 -1.58
N ALA A 271 -31.20 10.85 -1.77
CA ALA A 271 -30.53 10.51 -3.03
C ALA A 271 -31.55 10.45 -4.19
N LEU A 272 -32.64 9.69 -4.01
CA LEU A 272 -33.68 9.52 -5.02
C LEU A 272 -34.45 10.82 -5.34
N SER A 273 -34.51 11.75 -4.38
CA SER A 273 -35.20 13.05 -4.59
C SER A 273 -34.46 14.00 -5.52
N THR A 274 -33.20 13.69 -5.87
CA THR A 274 -32.36 14.52 -6.75
C THR A 274 -32.48 14.17 -8.23
N ASP A 275 -33.17 13.11 -8.56
CA ASP A 275 -33.40 12.69 -9.93
C ASP A 275 -34.48 13.53 -10.62
N PHE A 276 -34.45 13.64 -11.94
CA PHE A 276 -35.54 14.26 -12.69
C PHE A 276 -36.83 13.45 -12.55
N PRO A 277 -38.01 14.11 -12.32
CA PRO A 277 -39.27 13.40 -12.25
C PRO A 277 -39.51 12.53 -13.49
N GLY A 278 -39.72 11.24 -13.28
CA GLY A 278 -39.95 10.26 -14.35
C GLY A 278 -38.67 9.71 -15.03
N SER A 279 -37.46 10.09 -14.58
CA SER A 279 -36.26 9.37 -14.97
C SER A 279 -36.30 7.98 -14.34
N GLY A 280 -36.36 6.94 -15.19
CA GLY A 280 -36.28 5.55 -14.72
C GLY A 280 -34.91 5.20 -14.18
N GLU A 281 -34.76 3.97 -13.64
CA GLU A 281 -33.45 3.43 -13.30
C GLU A 281 -32.58 3.36 -14.55
N TYR A 282 -31.60 4.26 -14.65
CA TYR A 282 -30.56 4.13 -15.66
C TYR A 282 -29.56 3.08 -15.17
N ALA A 283 -29.43 1.98 -15.90
CA ALA A 283 -28.31 1.07 -15.74
C ALA A 283 -27.05 1.82 -16.16
N VAL A 284 -26.34 2.40 -15.21
CA VAL A 284 -24.99 2.93 -15.42
C VAL A 284 -24.04 1.77 -15.16
N LEU A 285 -23.46 1.21 -16.25
CA LEU A 285 -22.37 0.20 -16.31
C LEU A 285 -22.72 -1.18 -15.76
#